data_b61d2be25119180ac2ad3de692a58282
#
_entry.id   b61d2be25119180ac2ad3de692a58282
#
_cell.length_a   1.000
_cell.length_b   1.000
_cell.length_c   1.000
_cell.angle_alpha   90.00
_cell.angle_beta   90.00
_cell.angle_gamma   90.00
#
_symmetry.space_group_name_H-M   'P 1'
#
loop_
_entity.id
_entity.type
_entity.pdbx_description
1 polymer ?
#
loop_
_entity_poly.entity_id
_entity_poly.type
_entity_poly.pdbx_seq_one_letter_code
_entity_poly.pdbx_strand_id
1 'polypeptide(L)'
;MTLQHFTIADLQRALHDGELSAREIARQTLDDIARVNPQINAWTEVTAQRMLAEADSIDALRREKRPLPPLAGIPYAVKNLFDVAGHTTLAGAELLSDRPPAASDSWAVRQLHSAGALLSGMLNMDAYAYGFTTENSHYGATRNPHDLSRIAGGSSGGSAAAVAAGLVHFSLGSDTNGSIRVPASLCGIFGLKPTFGRLSRSGSHPFVASLDHIGPFARRVADLAAVYDALQGRDPADDFQADKASERTGNLLERGLEGLRCARLGGYFTTWCDDDARAAVERVAHALGADSELQFADAALARSAAFIISASEGGNQYLTDLRHSPERFEPHSRERLLAGAMIPSAWYLQAQRFRRHARQAMKSLFSQADVLIAPATPCSATPIGAEEMVINGQPLPVRASMGMLTQPISFLGLPVVTVPLRTASGKPIGLQLIAAPFNEQACLRAARALEAMGITDARVAESAA
;
A
#
# COMPACT_ATOMS: atom_id res chain seq x y z
N MET A 1 0.33 29.26 4.59
CA MET A 1 1.45 28.35 4.23
C MET A 1 0.82 27.00 3.90
N THR A 2 1.02 26.43 2.71
CA THR A 2 0.39 25.15 2.32
C THR A 2 1.24 23.99 2.84
N LEU A 3 0.70 23.22 3.78
CA LEU A 3 1.39 22.07 4.40
C LEU A 3 1.61 20.90 3.43
N GLN A 4 0.93 20.90 2.29
CA GLN A 4 0.96 19.83 1.28
C GLN A 4 2.36 19.47 0.77
N HIS A 5 3.29 20.42 0.74
CA HIS A 5 4.65 20.24 0.23
C HIS A 5 5.68 19.90 1.33
N PHE A 6 5.30 20.01 2.60
CA PHE A 6 6.20 19.69 3.72
C PHE A 6 6.48 18.18 3.78
N THR A 7 7.70 17.83 4.13
CA THR A 7 8.08 16.48 4.56
C THR A 7 7.73 16.31 6.04
N ILE A 8 7.78 15.07 6.54
CA ILE A 8 7.67 14.81 7.99
C ILE A 8 8.72 15.62 8.74
N ALA A 9 9.97 15.65 8.24
CA ALA A 9 11.06 16.39 8.87
C ALA A 9 10.83 17.91 8.90
N ASP A 10 10.19 18.48 7.85
CA ASP A 10 9.86 19.90 7.82
C ASP A 10 8.78 20.25 8.85
N LEU A 11 7.73 19.43 8.97
CA LEU A 11 6.69 19.62 10.00
C LEU A 11 7.26 19.48 11.41
N GLN A 12 8.11 18.47 11.63
CA GLN A 12 8.75 18.26 12.93
C GLN A 12 9.63 19.46 13.32
N ARG A 13 10.37 20.05 12.39
CA ARG A 13 11.17 21.25 12.60
C ARG A 13 10.26 22.43 12.95
N ALA A 14 9.24 22.72 12.14
CA ALA A 14 8.30 23.80 12.38
C ALA A 14 7.56 23.68 13.74
N LEU A 15 7.22 22.43 14.13
CA LEU A 15 6.65 22.14 15.44
C LEU A 15 7.65 22.35 16.58
N HIS A 16 8.92 21.90 16.41
CA HIS A 16 9.98 22.07 17.39
C HIS A 16 10.32 23.55 17.61
N ASP A 17 10.46 24.31 16.53
CA ASP A 17 10.86 25.72 16.55
C ASP A 17 9.69 26.64 16.97
N GLY A 18 8.47 26.08 17.07
CA GLY A 18 7.28 26.82 17.49
C GLY A 18 6.66 27.66 16.38
N GLU A 19 7.04 27.44 15.13
CA GLU A 19 6.45 28.09 13.95
C GLU A 19 5.02 27.61 13.71
N LEU A 20 4.72 26.35 14.06
CA LEU A 20 3.41 25.72 14.01
C LEU A 20 3.11 24.99 15.32
N SER A 21 1.83 24.92 15.68
CA SER A 21 1.32 23.98 16.68
C SER A 21 0.76 22.72 16.01
N ALA A 22 0.68 21.62 16.75
CA ALA A 22 0.05 20.42 16.25
C ALA A 22 -1.45 20.65 15.95
N ARG A 23 -2.09 21.52 16.72
CA ARG A 23 -3.49 21.92 16.50
C ARG A 23 -3.70 22.73 15.21
N GLU A 24 -2.77 23.61 14.85
CA GLU A 24 -2.81 24.33 13.57
C GLU A 24 -2.63 23.38 12.40
N ILE A 25 -1.67 22.44 12.50
CA ILE A 25 -1.47 21.37 11.49
C ILE A 25 -2.76 20.55 11.33
N ALA A 26 -3.38 20.11 12.44
CA ALA A 26 -4.61 19.33 12.41
C ALA A 26 -5.77 20.10 11.75
N ARG A 27 -5.98 21.35 12.09
CA ARG A 27 -7.03 22.20 11.50
C ARG A 27 -6.83 22.37 10.00
N GLN A 28 -5.63 22.77 9.59
CA GLN A 28 -5.32 22.95 8.17
C GLN A 28 -5.55 21.65 7.38
N THR A 29 -5.12 20.51 7.93
CA THR A 29 -5.36 19.19 7.33
C THR A 29 -6.86 18.89 7.17
N LEU A 30 -7.67 19.14 8.20
CA LEU A 30 -9.12 18.91 8.15
C LEU A 30 -9.82 19.85 7.16
N ASP A 31 -9.41 21.11 7.07
CA ASP A 31 -9.92 22.08 6.11
C ASP A 31 -9.58 21.66 4.67
N ASP A 32 -8.35 21.21 4.42
CA ASP A 32 -7.93 20.72 3.10
C ASP A 32 -8.67 19.44 2.72
N ILE A 33 -8.88 18.51 3.66
CA ILE A 33 -9.70 17.30 3.44
C ILE A 33 -11.14 17.71 3.07
N ALA A 34 -11.76 18.62 3.79
CA ALA A 34 -13.12 19.08 3.52
C ALA A 34 -13.25 19.72 2.13
N ARG A 35 -12.23 20.42 1.65
CA ARG A 35 -12.18 21.07 0.34
C ARG A 35 -11.96 20.09 -0.81
N VAL A 36 -11.06 19.11 -0.65
CA VAL A 36 -10.57 18.27 -1.74
C VAL A 36 -11.25 16.90 -1.81
N ASN A 37 -11.60 16.29 -0.65
CA ASN A 37 -12.20 14.96 -0.62
C ASN A 37 -13.46 14.79 -1.46
N PRO A 38 -14.37 15.78 -1.59
CA PRO A 38 -15.53 15.67 -2.49
C PRO A 38 -15.17 15.38 -3.95
N GLN A 39 -13.97 15.75 -4.40
CA GLN A 39 -13.51 15.52 -5.77
C GLN A 39 -12.86 14.14 -5.95
N ILE A 40 -12.07 13.69 -4.96
CA ILE A 40 -11.28 12.45 -5.06
C ILE A 40 -11.93 11.24 -4.38
N ASN A 41 -12.87 11.46 -3.47
CA ASN A 41 -13.58 10.42 -2.71
C ASN A 41 -12.62 9.43 -2.00
N ALA A 42 -11.61 9.97 -1.30
CA ALA A 42 -10.61 9.16 -0.61
C ALA A 42 -11.04 8.77 0.81
N TRP A 43 -11.75 9.65 1.57
CA TRP A 43 -12.24 9.36 2.92
C TRP A 43 -13.66 8.80 2.89
N THR A 44 -13.88 7.71 3.62
CA THR A 44 -15.22 7.23 3.98
C THR A 44 -15.69 7.84 5.31
N GLU A 45 -14.74 8.21 6.17
CA GLU A 45 -15.03 8.82 7.46
C GLU A 45 -13.86 9.69 7.94
N VAL A 46 -14.16 10.91 8.46
CA VAL A 46 -13.17 11.84 9.02
C VAL A 46 -13.27 11.84 10.54
N THR A 47 -12.17 11.58 11.24
CA THR A 47 -12.11 11.51 12.71
C THR A 47 -11.66 12.83 13.35
N ALA A 48 -12.34 13.95 13.00
CA ALA A 48 -11.91 15.30 13.35
C ALA A 48 -11.72 15.53 14.86
N GLN A 49 -12.66 15.06 15.69
CA GLN A 49 -12.56 15.23 17.16
C GLN A 49 -11.32 14.52 17.71
N ARG A 50 -11.08 13.28 17.26
CA ARG A 50 -9.91 12.50 17.66
C ARG A 50 -8.63 13.20 17.24
N MET A 51 -8.52 13.62 15.99
CA MET A 51 -7.33 14.29 15.46
C MET A 51 -6.99 15.54 16.24
N LEU A 52 -7.99 16.36 16.59
CA LEU A 52 -7.79 17.57 17.39
C LEU A 52 -7.37 17.26 18.83
N ALA A 53 -7.93 16.20 19.44
CA ALA A 53 -7.54 15.78 20.80
C ALA A 53 -6.10 15.24 20.84
N GLU A 54 -5.70 14.45 19.82
CA GLU A 54 -4.33 13.98 19.66
C GLU A 54 -3.37 15.19 19.49
N ALA A 55 -3.73 16.18 18.69
CA ALA A 55 -2.94 17.39 18.49
C ALA A 55 -2.79 18.20 19.79
N ASP A 56 -3.88 18.37 20.56
CA ASP A 56 -3.82 19.06 21.87
C ASP A 56 -2.87 18.36 22.85
N SER A 57 -2.81 17.02 22.79
CA SER A 57 -1.89 16.22 23.60
C SER A 57 -0.42 16.47 23.23
N ILE A 58 -0.12 16.55 21.93
CA ILE A 58 1.23 16.89 21.44
C ILE A 58 1.63 18.32 21.85
N ASP A 59 0.72 19.29 21.70
CA ASP A 59 0.98 20.66 22.09
C ASP A 59 1.15 20.82 23.61
N ALA A 60 0.52 19.96 24.44
CA ALA A 60 0.74 19.89 25.87
C ALA A 60 2.16 19.41 26.19
N LEU A 61 2.63 18.29 25.57
CA LEU A 61 3.99 17.81 25.72
C LEU A 61 5.02 18.89 25.39
N ARG A 62 4.81 19.65 24.30
CA ARG A 62 5.70 20.73 23.89
C ARG A 62 5.75 21.86 24.91
N ARG A 63 4.60 22.30 25.42
CA ARG A 63 4.53 23.35 26.47
C ARG A 63 5.24 22.93 27.75
N GLU A 64 5.16 21.63 28.09
CA GLU A 64 5.83 21.05 29.25
C GLU A 64 7.33 20.75 28.99
N LYS A 65 7.83 21.06 27.80
CA LYS A 65 9.21 20.77 27.36
C LYS A 65 9.59 19.28 27.49
N ARG A 66 8.62 18.39 27.33
CA ARG A 66 8.83 16.95 27.31
C ARG A 66 9.30 16.49 25.92
N PRO A 67 10.06 15.40 25.81
CA PRO A 67 10.45 14.84 24.53
C PRO A 67 9.25 14.50 23.67
N LEU A 68 9.28 14.94 22.40
CA LEU A 68 8.23 14.61 21.45
C LEU A 68 8.45 13.23 20.85
N PRO A 69 7.38 12.44 20.65
CA PRO A 69 7.46 11.17 19.94
C PRO A 69 7.92 11.32 18.49
N PRO A 70 8.40 10.23 17.84
CA PRO A 70 9.04 10.29 16.51
C PRO A 70 8.16 10.74 15.36
N LEU A 71 6.84 10.71 15.48
CA LEU A 71 5.88 11.19 14.46
C LEU A 71 4.94 12.24 15.06
N ALA A 72 5.38 12.97 16.11
CA ALA A 72 4.57 13.98 16.79
C ALA A 72 3.98 15.01 15.81
N GLY A 73 2.66 15.18 15.85
CA GLY A 73 1.96 16.17 15.05
C GLY A 73 1.81 15.85 13.56
N ILE A 74 2.19 14.67 13.09
CA ILE A 74 2.16 14.29 11.67
C ILE A 74 0.78 13.71 11.29
N PRO A 75 0.03 14.34 10.35
CA PRO A 75 -1.25 13.85 9.86
C PRO A 75 -1.13 12.56 9.07
N TYR A 76 -2.02 11.60 9.38
CA TYR A 76 -2.16 10.36 8.62
C TYR A 76 -3.61 9.89 8.54
N ALA A 77 -3.85 8.88 7.70
CA ALA A 77 -5.13 8.20 7.60
C ALA A 77 -4.93 6.70 7.37
N VAL A 78 -5.94 5.89 7.63
CA VAL A 78 -5.86 4.43 7.48
C VAL A 78 -6.94 3.90 6.54
N LYS A 79 -6.64 2.87 5.77
CA LYS A 79 -7.62 2.13 4.98
C LYS A 79 -8.75 1.63 5.88
N ASN A 80 -10.01 1.70 5.43
CA ASN A 80 -11.17 1.34 6.26
C ASN A 80 -11.33 -0.18 6.46
N LEU A 81 -10.23 -0.87 6.67
CA LEU A 81 -10.16 -2.22 7.20
C LEU A 81 -9.41 -2.29 8.54
N PHE A 82 -8.78 -1.19 8.97
CA PHE A 82 -8.18 -1.10 10.29
C PHE A 82 -9.23 -0.71 11.32
N ASP A 83 -9.24 -1.40 12.45
CA ASP A 83 -10.06 -1.02 13.60
C ASP A 83 -9.58 0.33 14.16
N VAL A 84 -10.52 1.24 14.29
CA VAL A 84 -10.36 2.54 14.94
C VAL A 84 -11.42 2.62 16.05
N ALA A 85 -10.99 2.76 17.29
CA ALA A 85 -11.88 2.76 18.46
C ALA A 85 -13.03 3.74 18.31
N GLY A 86 -14.26 3.27 18.52
CA GLY A 86 -15.48 4.06 18.39
C GLY A 86 -16.04 4.19 16.97
N HIS A 87 -15.39 3.58 15.95
CA HIS A 87 -15.81 3.61 14.54
C HIS A 87 -16.03 2.21 13.99
N THR A 88 -17.00 2.04 13.07
CA THR A 88 -17.27 0.75 12.43
C THR A 88 -16.26 0.45 11.34
N THR A 89 -15.62 -0.72 11.39
CA THR A 89 -14.70 -1.20 10.37
C THR A 89 -15.49 -1.75 9.18
N LEU A 90 -15.58 -0.97 8.08
CA LEU A 90 -16.43 -1.28 6.93
C LEU A 90 -15.78 -2.25 5.94
N ALA A 91 -14.46 -2.32 5.87
CA ALA A 91 -13.69 -3.03 4.83
C ALA A 91 -14.25 -2.79 3.40
N GLY A 92 -14.75 -1.57 3.14
CA GLY A 92 -15.34 -1.17 1.87
C GLY A 92 -16.68 -1.85 1.54
N ALA A 93 -17.35 -2.49 2.50
CA ALA A 93 -18.51 -3.34 2.28
C ALA A 93 -19.73 -2.92 3.11
N GLU A 94 -20.87 -2.75 2.46
CA GLU A 94 -22.14 -2.49 3.13
C GLU A 94 -22.53 -3.64 4.08
N LEU A 95 -22.18 -4.87 3.74
CA LEU A 95 -22.39 -6.05 4.58
C LEU A 95 -21.91 -5.87 6.02
N LEU A 96 -20.85 -5.06 6.20
CA LEU A 96 -20.21 -4.86 7.51
C LEU A 96 -20.70 -3.60 8.23
N SER A 97 -21.57 -2.80 7.61
CA SER A 97 -22.04 -1.51 8.19
C SER A 97 -22.86 -1.66 9.47
N ASP A 98 -23.53 -2.81 9.66
CA ASP A 98 -24.34 -3.11 10.85
C ASP A 98 -23.52 -3.62 12.04
N ARG A 99 -22.20 -3.78 11.86
CA ARG A 99 -21.33 -4.22 12.96
C ARG A 99 -21.18 -3.10 13.99
N PRO A 100 -21.04 -3.47 15.28
CA PRO A 100 -20.75 -2.46 16.30
C PRO A 100 -19.42 -1.75 16.00
N PRO A 101 -19.28 -0.50 16.45
CA PRO A 101 -17.99 0.18 16.42
C PRO A 101 -16.89 -0.65 17.09
N ALA A 102 -15.66 -0.56 16.56
CA ALA A 102 -14.52 -1.26 17.14
C ALA A 102 -14.29 -0.80 18.60
N ALA A 103 -14.10 -1.78 19.49
CA ALA A 103 -13.88 -1.51 20.91
C ALA A 103 -12.48 -0.95 21.21
N SER A 104 -11.51 -1.17 20.30
CA SER A 104 -10.13 -0.74 20.44
C SER A 104 -9.51 -0.48 19.07
N ASP A 105 -8.45 0.33 19.06
CA ASP A 105 -7.64 0.51 17.86
C ASP A 105 -6.92 -0.79 17.46
N SER A 106 -6.70 -0.95 16.16
CA SER A 106 -5.76 -1.96 15.63
C SER A 106 -4.35 -1.75 16.16
N TRP A 107 -3.52 -2.80 16.13
CA TRP A 107 -2.10 -2.69 16.52
C TRP A 107 -1.41 -1.52 15.82
N ALA A 108 -1.55 -1.42 14.52
CA ALA A 108 -0.90 -0.38 13.73
C ALA A 108 -1.33 1.04 14.14
N VAL A 109 -2.62 1.25 14.41
CA VAL A 109 -3.13 2.55 14.88
C VAL A 109 -2.60 2.87 16.28
N ARG A 110 -2.53 1.88 17.19
CA ARG A 110 -1.91 2.08 18.52
C ARG A 110 -0.44 2.46 18.43
N GLN A 111 0.33 1.81 17.55
CA GLN A 111 1.76 2.14 17.36
C GLN A 111 1.93 3.58 16.86
N LEU A 112 1.14 4.00 15.89
CA LEU A 112 1.20 5.35 15.35
C LEU A 112 0.71 6.41 16.35
N HIS A 113 -0.34 6.11 17.13
CA HIS A 113 -0.77 6.96 18.23
C HIS A 113 0.36 7.13 19.27
N SER A 114 1.03 6.03 19.65
CA SER A 114 2.17 6.08 20.57
C SER A 114 3.36 6.84 19.99
N ALA A 115 3.51 6.83 18.68
CA ALA A 115 4.50 7.63 17.95
C ALA A 115 4.08 9.12 17.80
N GLY A 116 2.88 9.51 18.24
CA GLY A 116 2.40 10.90 18.25
C GLY A 116 1.78 11.36 16.93
N ALA A 117 1.46 10.47 16.00
CA ALA A 117 0.81 10.80 14.74
C ALA A 117 -0.69 11.13 14.95
N LEU A 118 -1.25 11.97 14.07
CA LEU A 118 -2.61 12.49 14.15
C LEU A 118 -3.53 11.80 13.14
N LEU A 119 -4.49 10.99 13.62
CA LEU A 119 -5.41 10.25 12.77
C LEU A 119 -6.52 11.13 12.20
N SER A 120 -6.49 11.39 10.89
CA SER A 120 -7.50 12.20 10.19
C SER A 120 -8.75 11.42 9.76
N GLY A 121 -8.68 10.09 9.69
CA GLY A 121 -9.84 9.28 9.34
C GLY A 121 -9.55 7.96 8.63
N MET A 122 -10.64 7.38 8.10
CA MET A 122 -10.65 6.08 7.43
C MET A 122 -10.92 6.23 5.94
N LEU A 123 -10.22 5.46 5.12
CA LEU A 123 -10.08 5.67 3.69
C LEU A 123 -10.79 4.60 2.86
N ASN A 124 -11.33 5.04 1.71
CA ASN A 124 -12.04 4.21 0.77
C ASN A 124 -11.16 3.10 0.16
N MET A 125 -11.79 2.00 -0.20
CA MET A 125 -11.12 0.80 -0.66
C MET A 125 -12.05 -0.06 -1.55
N ASP A 126 -11.51 -0.99 -2.32
CA ASP A 126 -12.33 -2.06 -2.90
C ASP A 126 -12.97 -2.89 -1.79
N ALA A 127 -14.24 -3.26 -1.95
CA ALA A 127 -14.96 -4.08 -0.99
C ALA A 127 -14.18 -5.38 -0.69
N TYR A 128 -14.09 -5.72 0.60
CA TYR A 128 -13.37 -6.90 1.12
C TYR A 128 -11.87 -6.92 0.78
N ALA A 129 -11.27 -5.80 0.36
CA ALA A 129 -9.93 -5.72 -0.22
C ALA A 129 -9.77 -6.57 -1.52
N TYR A 130 -10.87 -6.93 -2.20
CA TYR A 130 -10.89 -7.85 -3.34
C TYR A 130 -11.00 -7.14 -4.71
N GLY A 131 -10.07 -6.25 -5.01
CA GLY A 131 -9.99 -5.54 -6.29
C GLY A 131 -8.65 -4.82 -6.45
N PHE A 132 -8.49 -4.16 -7.63
CA PHE A 132 -7.31 -3.38 -7.97
C PHE A 132 -7.64 -1.97 -8.49
N THR A 133 -8.90 -1.51 -8.34
CA THR A 133 -9.35 -0.26 -8.96
C THR A 133 -9.91 0.77 -7.97
N THR A 134 -10.42 0.33 -6.83
CA THR A 134 -11.21 1.12 -5.87
C THR A 134 -12.41 1.83 -6.53
N GLU A 135 -13.08 1.08 -7.44
CA GLU A 135 -14.40 1.42 -7.97
C GLU A 135 -15.45 0.72 -7.12
N ASN A 136 -15.62 1.21 -5.88
CA ASN A 136 -16.53 0.63 -4.91
C ASN A 136 -17.98 1.00 -5.25
N SER A 137 -18.86 -0.01 -5.36
CA SER A 137 -20.27 0.21 -5.72
C SER A 137 -21.13 0.78 -4.58
N HIS A 138 -20.67 0.67 -3.33
CA HIS A 138 -21.37 1.20 -2.15
C HIS A 138 -20.92 2.61 -1.78
N TYR A 139 -19.60 2.86 -1.79
CA TYR A 139 -18.99 4.12 -1.35
C TYR A 139 -18.49 5.00 -2.51
N GLY A 140 -18.69 4.55 -3.76
CA GLY A 140 -18.23 5.24 -4.95
C GLY A 140 -16.75 5.03 -5.26
N ALA A 141 -16.36 5.40 -6.49
CA ALA A 141 -14.98 5.28 -6.95
C ALA A 141 -14.07 6.32 -6.28
N THR A 142 -12.88 5.90 -5.85
CA THR A 142 -11.80 6.84 -5.53
C THR A 142 -11.11 7.25 -6.83
N ARG A 143 -11.03 8.56 -7.04
CA ARG A 143 -10.45 9.18 -8.24
C ARG A 143 -8.97 9.43 -8.06
N ASN A 144 -8.22 9.24 -9.14
CA ASN A 144 -6.79 9.54 -9.14
C ASN A 144 -6.57 11.06 -9.05
N PRO A 145 -5.82 11.57 -8.05
CA PRO A 145 -5.61 13.01 -7.91
C PRO A 145 -4.84 13.67 -9.07
N HIS A 146 -4.11 12.89 -9.87
CA HIS A 146 -3.41 13.41 -11.06
C HIS A 146 -4.31 13.51 -12.30
N ASP A 147 -5.45 12.78 -12.31
CA ASP A 147 -6.46 12.81 -13.36
C ASP A 147 -7.76 12.22 -12.79
N LEU A 148 -8.70 13.09 -12.44
CA LEU A 148 -9.96 12.73 -11.78
C LEU A 148 -10.87 11.81 -12.62
N SER A 149 -10.59 11.63 -13.92
CA SER A 149 -11.30 10.69 -14.79
C SER A 149 -10.78 9.25 -14.70
N ARG A 150 -9.68 9.03 -13.93
CA ARG A 150 -8.98 7.75 -13.87
C ARG A 150 -9.06 7.12 -12.48
N ILE A 151 -8.83 5.79 -12.45
CA ILE A 151 -8.79 5.02 -11.21
C ILE A 151 -7.59 5.41 -10.34
N ALA A 152 -7.74 5.35 -9.04
CA ALA A 152 -6.63 5.49 -8.09
C ALA A 152 -5.83 4.19 -7.91
N GLY A 153 -6.34 3.09 -8.49
CA GLY A 153 -5.86 1.75 -8.18
C GLY A 153 -6.48 1.21 -6.90
N GLY A 154 -6.16 -0.03 -6.57
CA GLY A 154 -6.78 -0.71 -5.43
C GLY A 154 -5.98 -1.91 -4.91
N SER A 155 -6.46 -2.46 -3.83
CA SER A 155 -7.66 -2.12 -3.08
C SER A 155 -7.48 -0.96 -2.07
N SER A 156 -6.28 -0.36 -1.92
CA SER A 156 -6.03 0.77 -1.02
C SER A 156 -6.02 2.11 -1.79
N GLY A 157 -7.02 2.35 -2.68
CA GLY A 157 -7.05 3.53 -3.54
C GLY A 157 -7.19 4.83 -2.76
N GLY A 158 -8.05 4.87 -1.74
CA GLY A 158 -8.18 6.02 -0.85
C GLY A 158 -6.86 6.36 -0.14
N SER A 159 -6.11 5.33 0.30
CA SER A 159 -4.81 5.52 0.95
C SER A 159 -3.79 6.19 0.03
N ALA A 160 -3.69 5.71 -1.21
CA ALA A 160 -2.77 6.29 -2.18
C ALA A 160 -3.22 7.68 -2.62
N ALA A 161 -4.52 7.88 -2.90
CA ALA A 161 -5.06 9.17 -3.33
C ALA A 161 -4.88 10.26 -2.26
N ALA A 162 -5.11 9.96 -0.99
CA ALA A 162 -4.94 10.89 0.13
C ALA A 162 -3.50 11.43 0.22
N VAL A 163 -2.49 10.56 0.03
CA VAL A 163 -1.07 10.94 0.05
C VAL A 163 -0.67 11.65 -1.22
N ALA A 164 -1.12 11.19 -2.40
CA ALA A 164 -0.82 11.83 -3.68
C ALA A 164 -1.40 13.24 -3.79
N ALA A 165 -2.58 13.48 -3.21
CA ALA A 165 -3.20 14.80 -3.12
C ALA A 165 -2.54 15.72 -2.07
N GLY A 166 -1.57 15.23 -1.30
CA GLY A 166 -0.91 16.01 -0.25
C GLY A 166 -1.74 16.27 0.99
N LEU A 167 -2.90 15.61 1.16
CA LEU A 167 -3.81 15.83 2.28
C LEU A 167 -3.32 15.21 3.59
N VAL A 168 -2.51 14.17 3.50
CA VAL A 168 -1.77 13.59 4.61
C VAL A 168 -0.33 13.25 4.17
N HIS A 169 0.58 13.16 5.14
CA HIS A 169 1.99 12.89 4.86
C HIS A 169 2.25 11.41 4.60
N PHE A 170 1.48 10.55 5.25
CA PHE A 170 1.48 9.12 5.02
C PHE A 170 0.09 8.53 5.26
N SER A 171 -0.12 7.33 4.79
CA SER A 171 -1.32 6.55 5.09
C SER A 171 -0.98 5.07 5.23
N LEU A 172 -1.89 4.29 5.83
CA LEU A 172 -1.77 2.85 5.88
C LEU A 172 -2.72 2.17 4.90
N GLY A 173 -2.23 1.11 4.28
CA GLY A 173 -3.01 0.20 3.46
C GLY A 173 -2.70 -1.26 3.74
N SER A 174 -3.29 -2.14 2.95
CA SER A 174 -3.03 -3.58 2.96
C SER A 174 -2.65 -4.07 1.57
N ASP A 175 -1.93 -5.18 1.50
CA ASP A 175 -1.50 -5.81 0.26
C ASP A 175 -1.59 -7.33 0.37
N THR A 176 -2.60 -7.90 -0.26
CA THR A 176 -2.78 -9.34 -0.41
C THR A 176 -2.13 -9.82 -1.71
N ASN A 177 -2.39 -9.10 -2.80
CA ASN A 177 -1.94 -9.44 -4.15
C ASN A 177 -1.37 -8.24 -4.92
N GLY A 178 -1.16 -7.08 -4.25
CA GLY A 178 -0.69 -5.86 -4.89
C GLY A 178 -1.34 -4.59 -4.37
N SER A 179 -2.19 -4.67 -3.35
CA SER A 179 -3.08 -3.57 -2.95
C SER A 179 -2.41 -2.39 -2.22
N ILE A 180 -1.09 -2.43 -1.98
CA ILE A 180 -0.24 -1.26 -1.71
C ILE A 180 0.44 -0.84 -3.02
N ARG A 181 1.02 -1.77 -3.74
CA ARG A 181 1.92 -1.51 -4.88
C ARG A 181 1.19 -0.97 -6.10
N VAL A 182 0.00 -1.51 -6.41
CA VAL A 182 -0.83 -1.04 -7.52
C VAL A 182 -1.27 0.41 -7.33
N PRO A 183 -1.95 0.79 -6.23
CA PRO A 183 -2.34 2.18 -6.05
C PRO A 183 -1.15 3.13 -5.87
N ALA A 184 -0.03 2.70 -5.26
CA ALA A 184 1.20 3.50 -5.22
C ALA A 184 1.73 3.80 -6.63
N SER A 185 1.73 2.81 -7.53
CA SER A 185 2.12 2.96 -8.93
C SER A 185 1.23 3.97 -9.66
N LEU A 186 -0.09 3.79 -9.57
CA LEU A 186 -1.05 4.58 -10.34
C LEU A 186 -1.23 6.01 -9.82
N CYS A 187 -1.03 6.23 -8.51
CA CYS A 187 -1.07 7.56 -7.89
C CYS A 187 0.31 8.24 -7.80
N GLY A 188 1.38 7.61 -8.26
CA GLY A 188 2.71 8.21 -8.33
C GLY A 188 3.32 8.54 -6.97
N ILE A 189 3.26 7.61 -6.02
CA ILE A 189 3.85 7.73 -4.68
C ILE A 189 4.64 6.47 -4.30
N PHE A 190 5.42 6.56 -3.23
CA PHE A 190 6.06 5.38 -2.66
C PHE A 190 5.07 4.56 -1.84
N GLY A 191 5.20 3.22 -1.90
CA GLY A 191 4.46 2.28 -1.06
C GLY A 191 5.36 1.14 -0.61
N LEU A 192 5.33 0.78 0.66
CA LEU A 192 6.09 -0.36 1.19
C LEU A 192 5.14 -1.50 1.55
N LYS A 193 5.30 -2.64 0.88
CA LYS A 193 4.79 -3.92 1.32
C LYS A 193 5.92 -4.68 2.01
N PRO A 194 5.91 -4.80 3.34
CA PRO A 194 6.96 -5.53 4.06
C PRO A 194 6.93 -7.03 3.76
N THR A 195 7.87 -7.77 4.33
CA THR A 195 7.84 -9.24 4.37
C THR A 195 6.58 -9.74 5.08
N PHE A 196 6.03 -10.86 4.61
CA PHE A 196 4.90 -11.51 5.27
C PHE A 196 5.23 -11.79 6.74
N GLY A 197 4.36 -11.34 7.65
CA GLY A 197 4.54 -11.46 9.08
C GLY A 197 5.52 -10.46 9.70
N ARG A 198 6.01 -9.46 8.96
CA ARG A 198 6.91 -8.43 9.54
C ARG A 198 6.16 -7.47 10.45
N LEU A 199 5.01 -6.97 10.03
CA LEU A 199 4.14 -6.09 10.80
C LEU A 199 2.90 -6.87 11.28
N SER A 200 2.45 -6.58 12.49
CA SER A 200 1.23 -7.17 13.04
C SER A 200 -0.01 -6.67 12.29
N ARG A 201 -0.95 -7.60 12.05
CA ARG A 201 -2.24 -7.36 11.42
C ARG A 201 -3.40 -7.38 12.42
N SER A 202 -3.11 -7.46 13.74
CA SER A 202 -4.16 -7.49 14.77
C SER A 202 -5.04 -6.24 14.70
N GLY A 203 -6.36 -6.46 14.67
CA GLY A 203 -7.35 -5.41 14.50
C GLY A 203 -7.42 -4.87 13.07
N SER A 204 -6.94 -5.61 12.06
CA SER A 204 -7.30 -5.38 10.67
C SER A 204 -8.26 -6.46 10.18
N HIS A 205 -9.31 -6.05 9.45
CA HIS A 205 -10.26 -6.99 8.89
C HIS A 205 -9.58 -7.89 7.86
N PRO A 206 -9.57 -9.23 8.03
CA PRO A 206 -8.83 -10.14 7.18
C PRO A 206 -9.55 -10.35 5.85
N PHE A 207 -8.77 -10.60 4.78
CA PHE A 207 -9.27 -11.10 3.51
C PHE A 207 -8.67 -12.48 3.20
N VAL A 208 -7.34 -12.60 3.19
CA VAL A 208 -6.60 -13.84 2.92
C VAL A 208 -5.50 -14.00 3.97
N ALA A 209 -5.77 -14.76 5.01
CA ALA A 209 -4.89 -14.86 6.19
C ALA A 209 -3.45 -15.24 5.84
N SER A 210 -3.25 -16.08 4.80
CA SER A 210 -1.93 -16.54 4.37
C SER A 210 -1.18 -15.59 3.44
N LEU A 211 -1.81 -14.49 2.97
CA LEU A 211 -1.22 -13.53 2.02
C LEU A 211 -1.31 -12.06 2.45
N ASP A 212 -2.17 -11.70 3.40
CA ASP A 212 -2.38 -10.31 3.79
C ASP A 212 -1.14 -9.71 4.44
N HIS A 213 -0.82 -8.48 4.00
CA HIS A 213 0.20 -7.62 4.57
C HIS A 213 -0.43 -6.27 4.87
N ILE A 214 0.14 -5.53 5.81
CA ILE A 214 -0.13 -4.10 6.00
C ILE A 214 1.16 -3.31 5.73
N GLY A 215 1.02 -2.04 5.36
CA GLY A 215 2.18 -1.18 5.15
C GLY A 215 1.83 0.24 4.76
N PRO A 216 2.82 1.14 4.80
CA PRO A 216 2.66 2.56 4.60
C PRO A 216 2.79 2.99 3.13
N PHE A 217 2.17 4.15 2.84
CA PHE A 217 2.42 5.01 1.69
C PHE A 217 3.00 6.34 2.14
N ALA A 218 3.90 6.92 1.36
CA ALA A 218 4.43 8.26 1.58
C ALA A 218 4.94 8.88 0.26
N ARG A 219 5.21 10.21 0.27
CA ARG A 219 5.82 10.89 -0.87
C ARG A 219 7.34 10.96 -0.82
N ARG A 220 7.96 10.57 0.31
CA ARG A 220 9.41 10.55 0.49
C ARG A 220 9.85 9.23 1.06
N VAL A 221 11.00 8.75 0.62
CA VAL A 221 11.55 7.48 1.14
C VAL A 221 11.90 7.59 2.63
N ALA A 222 12.40 8.75 3.08
CA ALA A 222 12.69 8.98 4.50
C ALA A 222 11.41 8.92 5.36
N ASP A 223 10.30 9.51 4.87
CA ASP A 223 9.01 9.45 5.55
C ASP A 223 8.47 8.01 5.60
N LEU A 224 8.59 7.27 4.48
CA LEU A 224 8.19 5.86 4.39
C LEU A 224 8.96 4.99 5.42
N ALA A 225 10.28 5.20 5.53
CA ALA A 225 11.14 4.48 6.48
C ALA A 225 10.80 4.84 7.93
N ALA A 226 10.57 6.12 8.24
CA ALA A 226 10.20 6.56 9.58
C ALA A 226 8.88 5.94 10.05
N VAL A 227 7.87 5.87 9.17
CA VAL A 227 6.58 5.25 9.47
C VAL A 227 6.74 3.73 9.62
N TYR A 228 7.50 3.08 8.74
CA TYR A 228 7.79 1.64 8.85
C TYR A 228 8.51 1.32 10.16
N ASP A 229 9.51 2.10 10.54
CA ASP A 229 10.25 1.92 11.80
C ASP A 229 9.32 2.06 13.03
N ALA A 230 8.34 2.98 12.99
CA ALA A 230 7.35 3.17 14.05
C ALA A 230 6.31 2.03 14.16
N LEU A 231 6.01 1.35 13.05
CA LEU A 231 5.03 0.25 13.00
C LEU A 231 5.60 -1.09 13.48
N GLN A 232 6.91 -1.22 13.62
CA GLN A 232 7.55 -2.46 14.05
C GLN A 232 7.32 -2.71 15.54
N GLY A 233 7.42 -3.95 15.93
CA GLY A 233 7.27 -4.40 17.30
C GLY A 233 6.64 -5.78 17.35
N ARG A 234 6.76 -6.48 18.49
CA ARG A 234 6.14 -7.78 18.70
C ARG A 234 4.72 -7.61 19.23
N ASP A 235 3.77 -8.21 18.55
CA ASP A 235 2.38 -8.32 18.99
C ASP A 235 2.03 -9.79 19.27
N PRO A 236 1.80 -10.17 20.52
CA PRO A 236 1.43 -11.54 20.86
C PRO A 236 0.08 -11.99 20.31
N ALA A 237 -0.76 -11.05 19.85
CA ALA A 237 -2.11 -11.35 19.35
C ALA A 237 -2.14 -11.70 17.85
N ASP A 238 -1.02 -11.54 17.11
CA ASP A 238 -0.91 -11.95 15.71
C ASP A 238 -0.07 -13.22 15.57
N ASP A 239 -0.73 -14.37 15.45
CA ASP A 239 -0.10 -15.69 15.26
C ASP A 239 0.71 -15.80 13.95
N PHE A 240 0.48 -14.92 12.98
CA PHE A 240 1.22 -14.89 11.70
C PHE A 240 2.45 -14.01 11.76
N GLN A 241 2.62 -13.23 12.83
CA GLN A 241 3.77 -12.35 12.94
C GLN A 241 5.05 -13.15 13.20
N ALA A 242 6.08 -12.91 12.37
CA ALA A 242 7.39 -13.52 12.56
C ALA A 242 8.08 -12.97 13.81
N ASP A 243 8.79 -13.83 14.51
CA ASP A 243 9.63 -13.42 15.63
C ASP A 243 10.94 -12.82 15.09
N LYS A 244 10.90 -11.51 14.84
CA LYS A 244 12.03 -10.72 14.30
C LYS A 244 12.19 -9.43 15.09
N ALA A 245 13.41 -9.13 15.47
CA ALA A 245 13.75 -7.86 16.10
C ALA A 245 13.41 -6.67 15.18
N SER A 246 13.04 -5.55 15.79
CA SER A 246 12.84 -4.29 15.07
C SER A 246 14.18 -3.77 14.52
N GLU A 247 14.12 -3.17 13.34
CA GLU A 247 15.26 -2.55 12.67
C GLU A 247 15.04 -1.03 12.54
N ARG A 248 16.09 -0.27 12.62
CA ARG A 248 16.08 1.18 12.36
C ARG A 248 16.51 1.44 10.92
N THR A 249 15.58 1.24 9.97
CA THR A 249 15.89 1.36 8.54
C THR A 249 16.21 2.79 8.12
N GLY A 250 15.65 3.79 8.77
CA GLY A 250 15.94 5.20 8.52
C GLY A 250 17.44 5.54 8.65
N ASN A 251 18.16 4.91 9.59
CA ASN A 251 19.60 5.12 9.80
C ASN A 251 20.48 4.56 8.66
N LEU A 252 19.92 3.71 7.79
CA LEU A 252 20.67 3.02 6.73
C LEU A 252 20.45 3.65 5.35
N LEU A 253 19.50 4.58 5.21
CA LEU A 253 19.12 5.15 3.92
C LEU A 253 20.29 5.80 3.17
N GLU A 254 21.13 6.54 3.88
CA GLU A 254 22.24 7.29 3.28
C GLU A 254 23.41 6.38 2.81
N ARG A 255 23.37 5.08 3.13
CA ARG A 255 24.28 4.11 2.51
C ARG A 255 23.97 3.88 1.03
N GLY A 256 22.79 4.29 0.56
CA GLY A 256 22.38 4.15 -0.85
C GLY A 256 22.65 2.75 -1.40
N LEU A 257 23.35 2.68 -2.55
CA LEU A 257 23.65 1.42 -3.25
C LEU A 257 24.88 0.68 -2.72
N GLU A 258 25.56 1.17 -1.69
CA GLU A 258 26.76 0.52 -1.16
C GLU A 258 26.53 -0.98 -0.86
N GLY A 259 27.26 -1.84 -1.57
CA GLY A 259 27.19 -3.30 -1.42
C GLY A 259 25.90 -3.96 -1.91
N LEU A 260 25.01 -3.24 -2.63
CA LEU A 260 23.81 -3.80 -3.24
C LEU A 260 24.06 -4.15 -4.71
N ARG A 261 23.68 -5.37 -5.08
CA ARG A 261 23.63 -5.85 -6.46
C ARG A 261 22.18 -5.78 -6.93
N CYS A 262 21.92 -5.10 -8.05
CA CYS A 262 20.59 -4.97 -8.63
C CYS A 262 20.50 -5.75 -9.93
N ALA A 263 19.32 -6.33 -10.21
CA ALA A 263 19.03 -7.03 -11.47
C ALA A 263 17.58 -6.80 -11.91
N ARG A 264 17.30 -6.91 -13.20
CA ARG A 264 15.94 -6.85 -13.75
C ARG A 264 15.29 -8.23 -13.68
N LEU A 265 13.96 -8.26 -13.45
CA LEU A 265 13.15 -9.45 -13.70
C LEU A 265 12.59 -9.40 -15.11
N GLY A 266 13.02 -10.34 -15.94
CA GLY A 266 12.57 -10.52 -17.33
C GLY A 266 11.40 -11.50 -17.48
N GLY A 267 11.23 -12.01 -18.69
CA GLY A 267 10.22 -13.02 -19.03
C GLY A 267 8.78 -12.54 -18.77
N TYR A 268 8.09 -13.14 -17.82
CA TYR A 268 6.72 -12.79 -17.46
C TYR A 268 6.53 -11.27 -17.22
N PHE A 269 7.47 -10.64 -16.52
CA PHE A 269 7.36 -9.23 -16.14
C PHE A 269 7.55 -8.26 -17.30
N THR A 270 8.35 -8.64 -18.30
CA THR A 270 8.52 -7.83 -19.53
C THR A 270 7.45 -8.12 -20.58
N THR A 271 6.87 -9.32 -20.58
CA THR A 271 5.80 -9.70 -21.51
C THR A 271 4.47 -9.01 -21.19
N TRP A 272 4.14 -8.87 -19.91
CA TRP A 272 2.83 -8.40 -19.47
C TRP A 272 2.81 -6.93 -19.03
N CYS A 273 3.59 -6.09 -19.69
CA CYS A 273 3.53 -4.63 -19.50
C CYS A 273 3.65 -3.89 -20.83
N ASP A 274 3.15 -2.65 -20.86
CA ASP A 274 3.24 -1.77 -22.02
C ASP A 274 4.63 -1.13 -22.18
N ASP A 275 4.82 -0.32 -23.23
CA ASP A 275 6.07 0.33 -23.52
C ASP A 275 6.47 1.36 -22.46
N ASP A 276 5.51 2.06 -21.86
CA ASP A 276 5.74 3.03 -20.79
C ASP A 276 6.33 2.33 -19.54
N ALA A 277 5.77 1.19 -19.17
CA ALA A 277 6.27 0.40 -18.04
C ALA A 277 7.65 -0.20 -18.33
N ARG A 278 7.90 -0.69 -19.57
CA ARG A 278 9.23 -1.15 -20.00
C ARG A 278 10.28 -0.06 -19.95
N ALA A 279 9.97 1.12 -20.50
CA ALA A 279 10.86 2.26 -20.47
C ALA A 279 11.19 2.73 -19.04
N ALA A 280 10.21 2.65 -18.13
CA ALA A 280 10.44 2.93 -16.72
C ALA A 280 11.41 1.93 -16.09
N VAL A 281 11.29 0.61 -16.38
CA VAL A 281 12.22 -0.43 -15.92
C VAL A 281 13.64 -0.15 -16.39
N GLU A 282 13.82 0.15 -17.67
CA GLU A 282 15.14 0.44 -18.24
C GLU A 282 15.78 1.67 -17.60
N ARG A 283 14.99 2.73 -17.35
CA ARG A 283 15.49 3.94 -16.68
C ARG A 283 15.97 3.67 -15.26
N VAL A 284 15.22 2.89 -14.48
CA VAL A 284 15.62 2.52 -13.11
C VAL A 284 16.78 1.53 -13.12
N ALA A 285 16.77 0.54 -14.01
CA ALA A 285 17.85 -0.42 -14.15
C ALA A 285 19.19 0.27 -14.47
N HIS A 286 19.18 1.21 -15.41
CA HIS A 286 20.36 2.03 -15.73
C HIS A 286 20.86 2.83 -14.52
N ALA A 287 19.94 3.50 -13.79
CA ALA A 287 20.30 4.31 -12.62
C ALA A 287 20.87 3.47 -11.47
N LEU A 288 20.42 2.20 -11.31
CA LEU A 288 20.88 1.29 -10.27
C LEU A 288 22.04 0.38 -10.72
N GLY A 289 22.55 0.50 -11.96
CA GLY A 289 23.57 -0.38 -12.51
C GLY A 289 23.12 -1.84 -12.62
N ALA A 290 21.83 -2.08 -12.92
CA ALA A 290 21.24 -3.41 -13.03
C ALA A 290 21.38 -3.97 -14.46
N ASP A 291 22.60 -4.33 -14.86
CA ASP A 291 22.92 -4.81 -16.21
C ASP A 291 22.43 -6.24 -16.48
N SER A 292 22.22 -7.04 -15.43
CA SER A 292 21.78 -8.43 -15.55
C SER A 292 20.27 -8.54 -15.55
N GLU A 293 19.75 -9.52 -16.31
CA GLU A 293 18.36 -9.95 -16.29
C GLU A 293 18.25 -11.34 -15.70
N LEU A 294 17.40 -11.50 -14.70
CA LEU A 294 17.08 -12.76 -14.05
C LEU A 294 15.63 -13.14 -14.35
N GLN A 295 15.35 -14.44 -14.34
CA GLN A 295 14.01 -14.93 -14.66
C GLN A 295 13.41 -15.73 -13.53
N PHE A 296 12.21 -15.35 -13.12
CA PHE A 296 11.35 -16.18 -12.29
C PHE A 296 10.44 -17.00 -13.22
N ALA A 297 10.93 -18.16 -13.65
CA ALA A 297 10.26 -18.99 -14.65
C ALA A 297 8.82 -19.37 -14.29
N ASP A 298 8.55 -19.56 -13.00
CA ASP A 298 7.24 -19.95 -12.49
C ASP A 298 6.27 -18.77 -12.21
N ALA A 299 6.56 -17.55 -12.65
CA ALA A 299 5.78 -16.36 -12.31
C ALA A 299 4.30 -16.48 -12.70
N ALA A 300 3.98 -17.01 -13.89
CA ALA A 300 2.61 -17.25 -14.34
C ALA A 300 1.86 -18.25 -13.45
N LEU A 301 2.53 -19.34 -13.08
CA LEU A 301 1.97 -20.36 -12.19
C LEU A 301 1.80 -19.83 -10.76
N ALA A 302 2.75 -19.01 -10.29
CA ALA A 302 2.66 -18.33 -8.99
C ALA A 302 1.47 -17.37 -8.93
N ARG A 303 1.17 -16.64 -10.01
CA ARG A 303 -0.06 -15.85 -10.14
C ARG A 303 -1.31 -16.71 -10.01
N SER A 304 -1.38 -17.81 -10.76
CA SER A 304 -2.53 -18.72 -10.73
C SER A 304 -2.73 -19.34 -9.34
N ALA A 305 -1.65 -19.76 -8.69
CA ALA A 305 -1.69 -20.30 -7.33
C ALA A 305 -2.11 -19.24 -6.30
N ALA A 306 -1.63 -18.00 -6.42
CA ALA A 306 -2.06 -16.88 -5.59
C ALA A 306 -3.56 -16.62 -5.73
N PHE A 307 -4.08 -16.69 -6.96
CA PHE A 307 -5.51 -16.55 -7.23
C PHE A 307 -6.34 -17.65 -6.55
N ILE A 308 -5.92 -18.91 -6.67
CA ILE A 308 -6.60 -20.06 -6.03
C ILE A 308 -6.61 -19.87 -4.50
N ILE A 309 -5.49 -19.50 -3.89
CA ILE A 309 -5.41 -19.26 -2.45
C ILE A 309 -6.34 -18.12 -2.04
N SER A 310 -6.28 -16.99 -2.74
CA SER A 310 -7.09 -15.82 -2.42
C SER A 310 -8.58 -16.08 -2.56
N ALA A 311 -8.99 -16.75 -3.64
CA ALA A 311 -10.38 -17.09 -3.87
C ALA A 311 -10.92 -18.08 -2.81
N SER A 312 -10.12 -19.13 -2.49
CA SER A 312 -10.51 -20.14 -1.51
C SER A 312 -10.64 -19.56 -0.09
N GLU A 313 -9.62 -18.82 0.38
CA GLU A 313 -9.64 -18.23 1.72
C GLU A 313 -10.70 -17.12 1.82
N GLY A 314 -10.82 -16.24 0.81
CA GLY A 314 -11.85 -15.20 0.76
C GLY A 314 -13.27 -15.77 0.70
N GLY A 315 -13.52 -16.80 -0.12
CA GLY A 315 -14.81 -17.48 -0.18
C GLY A 315 -15.17 -18.18 1.13
N ASN A 316 -14.19 -18.79 1.81
CA ASN A 316 -14.39 -19.41 3.11
C ASN A 316 -14.65 -18.37 4.22
N GLN A 317 -13.97 -17.22 4.18
CA GLN A 317 -14.15 -16.12 5.14
C GLN A 317 -15.61 -15.66 5.23
N TYR A 318 -16.29 -15.61 4.09
CA TYR A 318 -17.67 -15.11 3.98
C TYR A 318 -18.71 -16.21 3.71
N LEU A 319 -18.37 -17.48 3.90
CA LEU A 319 -19.24 -18.60 3.53
C LEU A 319 -20.62 -18.55 4.20
N THR A 320 -20.68 -18.14 5.46
CA THR A 320 -21.94 -17.99 6.20
C THR A 320 -22.79 -16.85 5.63
N ASP A 321 -22.20 -15.70 5.39
CA ASP A 321 -22.91 -14.53 4.85
C ASP A 321 -23.36 -14.76 3.42
N LEU A 322 -22.54 -15.42 2.58
CA LEU A 322 -22.88 -15.82 1.22
C LEU A 322 -24.10 -16.76 1.14
N ARG A 323 -24.32 -17.58 2.19
CA ARG A 323 -25.49 -18.50 2.25
C ARG A 323 -26.76 -17.79 2.70
N HIS A 324 -26.65 -16.77 3.58
CA HIS A 324 -27.81 -16.16 4.20
C HIS A 324 -28.24 -14.83 3.59
N SER A 325 -27.29 -14.06 3.05
CA SER A 325 -27.54 -12.70 2.57
C SER A 325 -26.65 -12.35 1.36
N PRO A 326 -26.67 -13.16 0.27
CA PRO A 326 -25.80 -12.96 -0.89
C PRO A 326 -26.08 -11.62 -1.61
N GLU A 327 -27.29 -11.09 -1.49
CA GLU A 327 -27.70 -9.80 -2.08
C GLU A 327 -27.01 -8.59 -1.45
N ARG A 328 -26.51 -8.71 -0.22
CA ARG A 328 -25.77 -7.64 0.48
C ARG A 328 -24.32 -7.51 0.04
N PHE A 329 -23.83 -8.46 -0.74
CA PHE A 329 -22.47 -8.41 -1.24
C PHE A 329 -22.32 -7.42 -2.39
N GLU A 330 -21.20 -6.76 -2.42
CA GLU A 330 -20.77 -5.93 -3.54
C GLU A 330 -20.79 -6.78 -4.84
N PRO A 331 -21.52 -6.35 -5.89
CA PRO A 331 -21.75 -7.17 -7.09
C PRO A 331 -20.48 -7.68 -7.76
N HIS A 332 -19.42 -6.85 -7.83
CA HIS A 332 -18.13 -7.22 -8.44
C HIS A 332 -17.35 -8.27 -7.66
N SER A 333 -17.66 -8.48 -6.37
CA SER A 333 -16.97 -9.41 -5.47
C SER A 333 -17.77 -10.67 -5.21
N ARG A 334 -19.11 -10.59 -5.20
CA ARG A 334 -20.02 -11.68 -4.84
C ARG A 334 -19.78 -12.97 -5.60
N GLU A 335 -19.78 -12.90 -6.92
CA GLU A 335 -19.64 -14.11 -7.77
C GLU A 335 -18.24 -14.74 -7.61
N ARG A 336 -17.22 -13.91 -7.44
CA ARG A 336 -15.84 -14.37 -7.23
C ARG A 336 -15.68 -15.05 -5.87
N LEU A 337 -16.33 -14.55 -4.83
CA LEU A 337 -16.35 -15.17 -3.49
C LEU A 337 -17.14 -16.47 -3.49
N LEU A 338 -18.28 -16.53 -4.17
CA LEU A 338 -19.07 -17.76 -4.37
C LEU A 338 -18.26 -18.83 -5.10
N ALA A 339 -17.63 -18.47 -6.23
CA ALA A 339 -16.76 -19.38 -6.97
C ALA A 339 -15.58 -19.85 -6.11
N GLY A 340 -15.00 -18.96 -5.31
CA GLY A 340 -13.92 -19.26 -4.38
C GLY A 340 -14.30 -20.29 -3.31
N ALA A 341 -15.50 -20.19 -2.75
CA ALA A 341 -16.03 -21.12 -1.78
C ALA A 341 -16.26 -22.54 -2.35
N MET A 342 -16.32 -22.68 -3.67
CA MET A 342 -16.51 -23.95 -4.39
C MET A 342 -15.19 -24.58 -4.89
N ILE A 343 -14.04 -23.91 -4.69
CA ILE A 343 -12.75 -24.46 -5.12
C ILE A 343 -12.44 -25.73 -4.34
N PRO A 344 -12.11 -26.86 -5.03
CA PRO A 344 -11.74 -28.10 -4.35
C PRO A 344 -10.52 -27.91 -3.42
N SER A 345 -10.58 -28.42 -2.20
CA SER A 345 -9.48 -28.32 -1.22
C SER A 345 -8.14 -28.87 -1.75
N ALA A 346 -8.18 -29.84 -2.66
CA ALA A 346 -7.00 -30.37 -3.32
C ALA A 346 -6.24 -29.30 -4.10
N TRP A 347 -6.94 -28.39 -4.78
CA TRP A 347 -6.30 -27.29 -5.54
C TRP A 347 -5.65 -26.28 -4.61
N TYR A 348 -6.30 -25.95 -3.51
CA TYR A 348 -5.73 -25.09 -2.48
C TYR A 348 -4.45 -25.69 -1.88
N LEU A 349 -4.48 -27.00 -1.53
CA LEU A 349 -3.31 -27.69 -1.02
C LEU A 349 -2.16 -27.75 -2.02
N GLN A 350 -2.45 -27.97 -3.31
CA GLN A 350 -1.45 -27.94 -4.38
C GLN A 350 -0.84 -26.53 -4.52
N ALA A 351 -1.66 -25.49 -4.48
CA ALA A 351 -1.19 -24.11 -4.53
C ALA A 351 -0.25 -23.76 -3.36
N GLN A 352 -0.57 -24.21 -2.13
CA GLN A 352 0.29 -24.03 -0.95
C GLN A 352 1.59 -24.85 -1.03
N ARG A 353 1.56 -26.07 -1.60
CA ARG A 353 2.77 -26.87 -1.85
C ARG A 353 3.66 -26.18 -2.89
N PHE A 354 3.06 -25.70 -3.98
CA PHE A 354 3.79 -24.96 -5.01
C PHE A 354 4.42 -23.69 -4.45
N ARG A 355 3.76 -22.98 -3.51
CA ARG A 355 4.33 -21.81 -2.84
C ARG A 355 5.68 -22.10 -2.18
N ARG A 356 5.84 -23.29 -1.56
CA ARG A 356 7.11 -23.70 -0.97
C ARG A 356 8.19 -23.91 -2.04
N HIS A 357 7.83 -24.54 -3.17
CA HIS A 357 8.73 -24.73 -4.31
C HIS A 357 9.18 -23.40 -4.90
N ALA A 358 8.24 -22.49 -5.18
CA ALA A 358 8.53 -21.17 -5.74
C ALA A 358 9.42 -20.31 -4.81
N ARG A 359 9.23 -20.39 -3.49
CA ARG A 359 10.13 -19.74 -2.52
C ARG A 359 11.57 -20.27 -2.59
N GLN A 360 11.76 -21.55 -2.89
CA GLN A 360 13.10 -22.12 -3.06
C GLN A 360 13.76 -21.62 -4.35
N ALA A 361 13.01 -21.51 -5.45
CA ALA A 361 13.49 -20.93 -6.70
C ALA A 361 13.97 -19.48 -6.51
N MET A 362 13.21 -18.67 -5.76
CA MET A 362 13.58 -17.26 -5.47
C MET A 362 14.88 -17.13 -4.67
N LYS A 363 15.23 -18.08 -3.80
CA LYS A 363 16.53 -18.06 -3.11
C LYS A 363 17.71 -18.09 -4.08
N SER A 364 17.59 -18.81 -5.20
CA SER A 364 18.62 -18.85 -6.24
C SER A 364 18.77 -17.49 -6.93
N LEU A 365 17.68 -16.73 -7.14
CA LEU A 365 17.76 -15.39 -7.70
C LEU A 365 18.45 -14.43 -6.71
N PHE A 366 18.09 -14.49 -5.43
CA PHE A 366 18.70 -13.65 -4.39
C PHE A 366 20.16 -14.03 -4.05
N SER A 367 20.69 -15.16 -4.53
CA SER A 367 22.12 -15.41 -4.48
C SER A 367 22.91 -14.58 -5.51
N GLN A 368 22.23 -14.10 -6.56
CA GLN A 368 22.81 -13.35 -7.68
C GLN A 368 22.58 -11.83 -7.56
N ALA A 369 21.46 -11.40 -6.94
CA ALA A 369 21.12 -10.00 -6.75
C ALA A 369 20.48 -9.77 -5.38
N ASP A 370 20.64 -8.59 -4.80
CA ASP A 370 20.09 -8.20 -3.52
C ASP A 370 18.74 -7.47 -3.71
N VAL A 371 18.58 -6.78 -4.85
CA VAL A 371 17.35 -6.09 -5.26
C VAL A 371 16.98 -6.49 -6.69
N LEU A 372 15.74 -6.92 -6.88
CA LEU A 372 15.16 -7.23 -8.20
C LEU A 372 14.19 -6.10 -8.60
N ILE A 373 14.22 -5.72 -9.88
CA ILE A 373 13.42 -4.64 -10.45
C ILE A 373 12.35 -5.23 -11.37
N ALA A 374 11.09 -4.86 -11.17
CA ALA A 374 9.97 -5.27 -12.01
C ALA A 374 8.92 -4.16 -12.11
N PRO A 375 8.07 -4.11 -13.16
CA PRO A 375 6.93 -3.20 -13.18
C PRO A 375 5.97 -3.53 -12.05
N ALA A 376 5.32 -2.51 -11.45
CA ALA A 376 4.27 -2.72 -10.45
C ALA A 376 2.90 -2.92 -11.11
N THR A 377 2.64 -2.23 -12.22
CA THR A 377 1.41 -2.34 -12.99
C THR A 377 1.71 -2.55 -14.47
N PRO A 378 0.81 -3.21 -15.23
CA PRO A 378 0.98 -3.40 -16.67
C PRO A 378 1.03 -2.11 -17.48
N CYS A 379 0.34 -1.09 -17.01
CA CYS A 379 0.22 0.23 -17.62
C CYS A 379 -0.09 1.30 -16.57
N SER A 380 -0.16 2.56 -16.99
CA SER A 380 -0.68 3.68 -16.19
C SER A 380 -2.18 3.52 -15.89
N ALA A 381 -2.72 4.39 -15.00
CA ALA A 381 -4.12 4.36 -14.59
C ALA A 381 -5.09 4.39 -15.79
N THR A 382 -6.05 3.45 -15.82
CA THR A 382 -7.13 3.40 -16.82
C THR A 382 -8.26 4.37 -16.45
N PRO A 383 -9.12 4.76 -17.41
CA PRO A 383 -10.34 5.49 -17.10
C PRO A 383 -11.22 4.73 -16.09
N ILE A 384 -11.97 5.46 -15.26
CA ILE A 384 -13.01 4.89 -14.40
C ILE A 384 -14.09 4.27 -15.29
N GLY A 385 -14.55 3.07 -14.92
CA GLY A 385 -15.53 2.30 -15.69
C GLY A 385 -14.94 1.51 -16.88
N ALA A 386 -13.62 1.57 -17.11
CA ALA A 386 -13.00 0.76 -18.13
C ALA A 386 -13.04 -0.73 -17.75
N GLU A 387 -13.70 -1.54 -18.55
CA GLU A 387 -13.79 -2.99 -18.34
C GLU A 387 -12.49 -3.70 -18.74
N GLU A 388 -11.84 -3.23 -19.82
CA GLU A 388 -10.65 -3.84 -20.41
C GLU A 388 -9.51 -2.83 -20.57
N MET A 389 -8.30 -3.36 -20.53
CA MET A 389 -7.05 -2.70 -20.96
C MET A 389 -6.36 -3.58 -21.99
N VAL A 390 -5.65 -2.97 -22.94
CA VAL A 390 -4.91 -3.71 -23.97
C VAL A 390 -3.43 -3.70 -23.64
N ILE A 391 -2.85 -4.89 -23.45
CA ILE A 391 -1.42 -5.08 -23.23
C ILE A 391 -0.85 -5.95 -24.34
N ASN A 392 0.07 -5.43 -25.12
CA ASN A 392 0.70 -6.10 -26.26
C ASN A 392 -0.34 -6.68 -27.24
N GLY A 393 -1.41 -5.92 -27.53
CA GLY A 393 -2.48 -6.33 -28.44
C GLY A 393 -3.50 -7.31 -27.84
N GLN A 394 -3.37 -7.68 -26.56
CA GLN A 394 -4.31 -8.58 -25.88
C GLN A 394 -5.25 -7.79 -24.95
N PRO A 395 -6.57 -7.90 -25.09
CA PRO A 395 -7.52 -7.32 -24.15
C PRO A 395 -7.51 -8.13 -22.84
N LEU A 396 -7.43 -7.42 -21.73
CA LEU A 396 -7.39 -7.99 -20.37
C LEU A 396 -8.39 -7.26 -19.47
N PRO A 397 -9.17 -7.97 -18.63
CA PRO A 397 -10.05 -7.33 -17.67
C PRO A 397 -9.27 -6.48 -16.68
N VAL A 398 -9.59 -5.18 -16.55
CA VAL A 398 -8.86 -4.23 -15.68
C VAL A 398 -8.84 -4.72 -14.22
N ARG A 399 -10.01 -5.01 -13.64
CA ARG A 399 -10.14 -5.41 -12.23
C ARG A 399 -9.34 -6.65 -11.85
N ALA A 400 -9.19 -7.60 -12.77
CA ALA A 400 -8.49 -8.86 -12.52
C ALA A 400 -7.00 -8.81 -12.88
N SER A 401 -6.60 -7.88 -13.75
CA SER A 401 -5.28 -7.93 -14.37
C SER A 401 -4.37 -6.75 -14.01
N MET A 402 -4.90 -5.66 -13.44
CA MET A 402 -4.06 -4.51 -13.03
C MET A 402 -2.98 -4.92 -11.99
N GLY A 403 -3.25 -5.93 -11.16
CA GLY A 403 -2.30 -6.49 -10.19
C GLY A 403 -1.51 -7.71 -10.68
N MET A 404 -1.55 -8.06 -11.97
CA MET A 404 -0.97 -9.30 -12.46
C MET A 404 0.55 -9.41 -12.26
N LEU A 405 1.26 -8.30 -12.21
CA LEU A 405 2.71 -8.25 -11.99
C LEU A 405 3.10 -8.23 -10.50
N THR A 406 2.17 -7.90 -9.61
CA THR A 406 2.39 -7.91 -8.17
C THR A 406 2.02 -9.23 -7.51
N GLN A 407 1.04 -9.97 -8.07
CA GLN A 407 0.54 -11.24 -7.52
C GLN A 407 1.62 -12.32 -7.34
N PRO A 408 2.54 -12.59 -8.31
CA PRO A 408 3.60 -13.58 -8.12
C PRO A 408 4.51 -13.27 -6.93
N ILE A 409 4.75 -11.99 -6.68
CA ILE A 409 5.62 -11.50 -5.59
C ILE A 409 4.91 -11.58 -4.24
N SER A 410 3.60 -11.24 -4.18
CA SER A 410 2.78 -11.44 -2.97
C SER A 410 2.73 -12.91 -2.56
N PHE A 411 2.55 -13.80 -3.51
CA PHE A 411 2.54 -15.26 -3.30
C PHE A 411 3.76 -15.76 -2.53
N LEU A 412 4.91 -15.11 -2.75
CA LEU A 412 6.17 -15.44 -2.09
C LEU A 412 6.33 -14.78 -0.71
N GLY A 413 5.58 -13.71 -0.44
CA GLY A 413 5.67 -12.94 0.81
C GLY A 413 6.90 -12.06 0.93
N LEU A 414 7.49 -11.63 -0.21
CA LEU A 414 8.72 -10.83 -0.28
C LEU A 414 8.48 -9.36 0.06
N PRO A 415 9.44 -8.65 0.66
CA PRO A 415 9.37 -7.21 0.86
C PRO A 415 9.54 -6.47 -0.47
N VAL A 416 8.78 -5.39 -0.64
CA VAL A 416 8.81 -4.57 -1.85
C VAL A 416 8.61 -3.10 -1.51
N VAL A 417 9.44 -2.22 -2.08
CA VAL A 417 9.15 -0.79 -2.19
C VAL A 417 8.71 -0.50 -3.61
N THR A 418 7.54 0.11 -3.77
CA THR A 418 7.12 0.69 -5.05
C THR A 418 7.72 2.08 -5.17
N VAL A 419 8.39 2.35 -6.28
CA VAL A 419 8.99 3.66 -6.60
C VAL A 419 8.24 4.31 -7.74
N PRO A 420 7.82 5.59 -7.61
CA PRO A 420 7.05 6.30 -8.62
C PRO A 420 7.95 6.93 -9.68
N LEU A 421 7.52 6.82 -10.94
CA LEU A 421 8.09 7.51 -12.08
C LEU A 421 6.98 8.20 -12.89
N ARG A 422 7.38 8.94 -13.93
CA ARG A 422 6.47 9.48 -14.93
C ARG A 422 6.77 8.90 -16.29
N THR A 423 5.72 8.58 -17.04
CA THR A 423 5.77 8.23 -18.46
C THR A 423 6.12 9.47 -19.29
N ALA A 424 6.41 9.30 -20.57
CA ALA A 424 6.63 10.41 -21.50
C ALA A 424 5.39 11.35 -21.59
N SER A 425 4.19 10.82 -21.37
CA SER A 425 2.94 11.60 -21.32
C SER A 425 2.68 12.26 -19.96
N GLY A 426 3.58 12.15 -19.00
CA GLY A 426 3.46 12.73 -17.65
C GLY A 426 2.61 11.93 -16.68
N LYS A 427 2.04 10.78 -17.08
CA LYS A 427 1.23 9.93 -16.19
C LYS A 427 2.11 9.19 -15.19
N PRO A 428 1.62 8.93 -13.96
CA PRO A 428 2.34 8.08 -13.04
C PRO A 428 2.45 6.63 -13.53
N ILE A 429 3.61 6.02 -13.27
CA ILE A 429 3.87 4.60 -13.41
C ILE A 429 4.85 4.18 -12.31
N GLY A 430 4.65 3.03 -11.69
CA GLY A 430 5.48 2.56 -10.57
C GLY A 430 6.22 1.27 -10.87
N LEU A 431 7.38 1.11 -10.23
CA LEU A 431 8.17 -0.11 -10.28
C LEU A 431 8.32 -0.72 -8.89
N GLN A 432 8.46 -2.03 -8.85
CA GLN A 432 8.77 -2.81 -7.66
C GLN A 432 10.29 -2.94 -7.49
N LEU A 433 10.81 -2.52 -6.34
CA LEU A 433 12.12 -2.92 -5.84
C LEU A 433 11.91 -4.04 -4.83
N ILE A 434 12.34 -5.26 -5.15
CA ILE A 434 12.01 -6.50 -4.45
C ILE A 434 13.29 -7.04 -3.82
N ALA A 435 13.25 -7.41 -2.53
CA ALA A 435 14.40 -8.01 -1.85
C ALA A 435 14.05 -9.36 -1.20
N ALA A 436 15.07 -10.02 -0.67
CA ALA A 436 14.91 -11.24 0.10
C ALA A 436 14.07 -11.00 1.37
N PRO A 437 13.41 -12.04 1.92
CA PRO A 437 12.61 -11.88 3.14
C PRO A 437 13.38 -11.21 4.27
N PHE A 438 12.73 -10.26 4.94
CA PHE A 438 13.28 -9.45 6.04
C PHE A 438 14.48 -8.58 5.66
N ASN A 439 14.60 -8.20 4.39
CA ASN A 439 15.61 -7.26 3.90
C ASN A 439 14.94 -6.00 3.32
N GLU A 440 13.96 -5.44 4.05
CA GLU A 440 13.25 -4.21 3.67
C GLU A 440 14.23 -3.05 3.48
N GLN A 441 15.31 -3.02 4.26
CA GLN A 441 16.35 -2.00 4.15
C GLN A 441 16.98 -1.93 2.73
N ALA A 442 17.16 -3.07 2.05
CA ALA A 442 17.72 -3.07 0.70
C ALA A 442 16.79 -2.37 -0.29
N CYS A 443 15.47 -2.62 -0.21
CA CYS A 443 14.48 -1.92 -1.02
C CYS A 443 14.45 -0.42 -0.73
N LEU A 444 14.46 -0.03 0.56
CA LEU A 444 14.42 1.37 0.98
C LEU A 444 15.70 2.11 0.57
N ARG A 445 16.87 1.50 0.72
CA ARG A 445 18.16 2.08 0.30
C ARG A 445 18.22 2.30 -1.20
N ALA A 446 17.80 1.32 -2.01
CA ALA A 446 17.74 1.47 -3.46
C ALA A 446 16.72 2.55 -3.87
N ALA A 447 15.55 2.61 -3.22
CA ALA A 447 14.57 3.68 -3.45
C ALA A 447 15.14 5.06 -3.09
N ARG A 448 15.86 5.18 -1.97
CA ARG A 448 16.50 6.43 -1.55
C ARG A 448 17.58 6.89 -2.54
N ALA A 449 18.35 5.96 -3.09
CA ALA A 449 19.34 6.29 -4.13
C ALA A 449 18.65 6.85 -5.39
N LEU A 450 17.56 6.24 -5.85
CA LEU A 450 16.77 6.76 -6.98
C LEU A 450 16.17 8.14 -6.69
N GLU A 451 15.67 8.35 -5.47
CA GLU A 451 15.16 9.65 -5.04
C GLU A 451 16.27 10.71 -5.04
N ALA A 452 17.46 10.42 -4.52
CA ALA A 452 18.62 11.31 -4.49
C ALA A 452 19.14 11.64 -5.90
N MET A 453 19.04 10.72 -6.85
CA MET A 453 19.38 10.91 -8.26
C MET A 453 18.31 11.67 -9.04
N GLY A 454 17.15 12.02 -8.45
CA GLY A 454 16.04 12.66 -9.14
C GLY A 454 15.35 11.77 -10.19
N ILE A 455 15.48 10.45 -10.08
CA ILE A 455 14.84 9.47 -10.98
C ILE A 455 13.36 9.28 -10.63
N THR A 456 13.01 9.32 -9.33
CA THR A 456 11.64 9.19 -8.85
C THR A 456 10.91 10.52 -8.85
N ASP A 457 9.60 10.49 -9.04
CA ASP A 457 8.73 11.67 -9.06
C ASP A 457 7.44 11.42 -8.27
N ALA A 458 7.43 11.83 -7.00
CA ALA A 458 6.29 11.75 -6.09
C ALA A 458 5.76 13.15 -5.73
N ARG A 459 5.57 14.00 -6.72
CA ARG A 459 5.00 15.35 -6.54
C ARG A 459 3.54 15.29 -6.07
N VAL A 460 3.11 16.31 -5.34
CA VAL A 460 1.69 16.53 -5.05
C VAL A 460 0.93 16.75 -6.36
N ALA A 461 -0.28 16.20 -6.46
CA ALA A 461 -1.11 16.31 -7.64
C ALA A 461 -1.65 17.75 -7.79
N GLU A 462 -1.49 18.35 -8.96
CA GLU A 462 -1.90 19.73 -9.25
C GLU A 462 -3.43 19.94 -9.16
N SER A 463 -4.23 18.92 -9.48
CA SER A 463 -5.69 19.00 -9.41
C SER A 463 -6.23 19.00 -7.96
N ALA A 464 -5.38 18.78 -6.98
CA ALA A 464 -5.71 18.82 -5.55
C ALA A 464 -5.23 20.11 -4.87
N ALA A 465 -4.50 20.97 -5.58
CA ALA A 465 -3.93 22.23 -5.06
C ALA A 465 -4.94 23.39 -5.01
#